data_107ca7663cf711417fd790351da41ad5
#
_entry.id   107ca7663cf711417fd790351da41ad5
#
_cell.length_a   1.000
_cell.length_b   1.000
_cell.length_c   1.000
_cell.angle_alpha   90.00
_cell.angle_beta   90.00
_cell.angle_gamma   90.00
#
_symmetry.space_group_name_H-M   'P 1'
#
loop_
_entity.id
_entity.type
_entity.pdbx_description
1 polymer ?
#
loop_
_entity_poly.entity_id
_entity_poly.type
_entity_poly.pdbx_seq_one_letter_code
_entity_poly.pdbx_strand_id
1 'polypeptide(L)'
;MKAVSYAQGKVNFNPNAPTPKGDGVLVDIISAGICGSDLHLLHSGAHSPHVAGHEIAGITPNGKHVAIEPIIPCWDCALCHKGDYHICKNNSEGLGISSNGGMAEKILVPEHCLFELDKKVSLQYGLLVETL
;
A
#
# COMPACT_ATOMS: atom_id res chain seq x y z
N MET A 1 5.99 -8.49 12.91
CA MET A 1 4.62 -7.92 12.77
C MET A 1 3.69 -8.92 12.11
N LYS A 2 2.39 -8.76 12.25
CA LYS A 2 1.38 -9.55 11.51
C LYS A 2 1.27 -9.04 10.08
N ALA A 3 1.10 -9.94 9.12
CA ALA A 3 0.88 -9.60 7.72
C ALA A 3 0.08 -10.68 6.98
N VAL A 4 -0.55 -10.30 5.86
CA VAL A 4 -1.33 -11.19 5.00
C VAL A 4 -0.77 -11.12 3.58
N SER A 5 -0.67 -12.26 2.92
CA SER A 5 -0.31 -12.40 1.50
C SER A 5 -1.21 -13.42 0.81
N TYR A 6 -1.17 -13.46 -0.51
CA TYR A 6 -1.91 -14.43 -1.31
C TYR A 6 -0.94 -15.41 -1.99
N ALA A 7 -1.24 -16.71 -1.93
CA ALA A 7 -0.48 -17.70 -2.65
C ALA A 7 -1.37 -18.91 -3.02
N GLN A 8 -1.32 -19.32 -4.28
CA GLN A 8 -2.00 -20.53 -4.77
C GLN A 8 -3.50 -20.54 -4.43
N GLY A 9 -4.18 -19.41 -4.59
CA GLY A 9 -5.61 -19.29 -4.31
C GLY A 9 -5.97 -19.31 -2.82
N LYS A 10 -5.00 -19.11 -1.93
CA LYS A 10 -5.19 -19.10 -0.47
C LYS A 10 -4.70 -17.81 0.15
N VAL A 11 -5.36 -17.41 1.23
CA VAL A 11 -4.91 -16.33 2.12
C VAL A 11 -3.92 -16.92 3.11
N ASN A 12 -2.71 -16.34 3.15
CA ASN A 12 -1.67 -16.73 4.10
C ASN A 12 -1.50 -15.64 5.16
N PHE A 13 -1.72 -16.00 6.41
CA PHE A 13 -1.46 -15.16 7.56
C PHE A 13 -0.09 -15.48 8.14
N ASN A 14 0.79 -14.46 8.22
CA ASN A 14 2.09 -14.57 8.87
C ASN A 14 2.10 -13.71 10.15
N PRO A 15 2.09 -14.32 11.35
CA PRO A 15 2.15 -13.57 12.61
C PRO A 15 3.52 -12.98 12.91
N ASN A 16 4.58 -13.42 12.22
CA ASN A 16 5.98 -13.09 12.47
C ASN A 16 6.68 -12.50 11.24
N ALA A 17 5.95 -11.81 10.36
CA ALA A 17 6.55 -11.10 9.23
C ALA A 17 7.56 -10.05 9.74
N PRO A 18 8.69 -9.87 9.04
CA PRO A 18 9.67 -8.86 9.42
C PRO A 18 9.06 -7.45 9.28
N THR A 19 9.42 -6.54 10.19
CA THR A 19 9.10 -5.13 10.02
C THR A 19 9.93 -4.56 8.88
N PRO A 20 9.34 -3.83 7.92
CA PRO A 20 10.08 -3.21 6.83
C PRO A 20 11.16 -2.26 7.34
N LYS A 21 12.31 -2.22 6.62
CA LYS A 21 13.44 -1.34 6.91
C LYS A 21 13.98 -0.78 5.59
N GLY A 22 14.46 0.44 5.62
CA GLY A 22 15.00 1.14 4.44
C GLY A 22 14.68 2.62 4.47
N ASP A 23 14.81 3.27 3.31
CA ASP A 23 14.47 4.66 3.13
C ASP A 23 12.95 4.82 2.97
N GLY A 24 12.40 5.87 3.58
CA GLY A 24 10.96 6.17 3.54
C GLY A 24 10.37 6.44 4.92
N VAL A 25 9.06 6.49 4.97
CA VAL A 25 8.29 6.70 6.20
C VAL A 25 7.65 5.37 6.62
N LEU A 26 7.93 4.92 7.83
CA LEU A 26 7.31 3.75 8.41
C LEU A 26 5.97 4.14 9.03
N VAL A 27 4.87 3.75 8.38
CA VAL A 27 3.51 4.08 8.81
C VAL A 27 2.91 2.93 9.62
N ASP A 28 2.31 3.25 10.76
CA ASP A 28 1.45 2.34 11.52
C ASP A 28 0.08 2.26 10.85
N ILE A 29 -0.30 1.08 10.36
CA ILE A 29 -1.55 0.89 9.62
C ILE A 29 -2.72 0.77 10.59
N ILE A 30 -3.76 1.57 10.38
CA ILE A 30 -5.00 1.55 11.17
C ILE A 30 -6.11 0.84 10.42
N SER A 31 -6.16 1.00 9.09
CA SER A 31 -7.13 0.32 8.24
C SER A 31 -6.53 -0.04 6.88
N ALA A 32 -6.94 -1.19 6.36
CA ALA A 32 -6.65 -1.64 5.01
C ALA A 32 -7.91 -2.25 4.39
N GLY A 33 -8.20 -1.88 3.14
CA GLY A 33 -9.34 -2.37 2.38
C GLY A 33 -9.03 -3.63 1.57
N ILE A 34 -10.09 -4.27 1.10
CA ILE A 34 -10.03 -5.38 0.15
C ILE A 34 -10.64 -4.91 -1.16
N CYS A 35 -9.80 -4.70 -2.16
CA CYS A 35 -10.21 -4.32 -3.51
C CYS A 35 -10.65 -5.53 -4.34
N GLY A 36 -11.38 -5.28 -5.42
CA GLY A 36 -11.67 -6.32 -6.43
C GLY A 36 -10.42 -6.94 -7.04
N SER A 37 -9.31 -6.20 -7.14
CA SER A 37 -8.01 -6.71 -7.60
C SER A 37 -7.40 -7.71 -6.62
N ASP A 38 -7.58 -7.57 -5.31
CA ASP A 38 -7.14 -8.57 -4.32
C ASP A 38 -7.87 -9.89 -4.54
N LEU A 39 -9.20 -9.83 -4.77
CA LEU A 39 -10.00 -11.02 -5.08
C LEU A 39 -9.56 -11.67 -6.39
N HIS A 40 -9.24 -10.85 -7.41
CA HIS A 40 -8.72 -11.35 -8.69
C HIS A 40 -7.39 -12.06 -8.51
N LEU A 41 -6.43 -11.49 -7.79
CA LEU A 41 -5.15 -12.11 -7.47
C LEU A 41 -5.33 -13.42 -6.70
N LEU A 42 -6.22 -13.43 -5.71
CA LEU A 42 -6.54 -14.63 -4.94
C LEU A 42 -7.12 -15.74 -5.83
N HIS A 43 -8.13 -15.43 -6.66
CA HIS A 43 -8.78 -16.42 -7.52
C HIS A 43 -7.94 -16.88 -8.70
N SER A 44 -7.01 -16.06 -9.19
CA SER A 44 -6.10 -16.45 -10.27
C SER A 44 -5.13 -17.56 -9.88
N GLY A 45 -5.00 -17.84 -8.59
CA GLY A 45 -4.02 -18.77 -8.06
C GLY A 45 -2.57 -18.31 -8.18
N ALA A 46 -2.35 -17.05 -8.57
CA ALA A 46 -1.02 -16.46 -8.64
C ALA A 46 -0.34 -16.49 -7.27
N HIS A 47 0.97 -16.63 -7.28
CA HIS A 47 1.79 -16.50 -6.09
C HIS A 47 2.32 -15.07 -6.02
N SER A 48 1.86 -14.30 -5.04
CA SER A 48 2.48 -13.03 -4.70
C SER A 48 3.35 -13.21 -3.46
N PRO A 49 4.67 -12.94 -3.54
CA PRO A 49 5.54 -12.96 -2.38
C PRO A 49 5.33 -11.76 -1.47
N HIS A 50 4.55 -10.77 -1.91
CA HIS A 50 4.35 -9.51 -1.24
C HIS A 50 3.19 -9.56 -0.24
N VAL A 51 3.24 -8.68 0.75
CA VAL A 51 2.08 -8.37 1.60
C VAL A 51 1.00 -7.76 0.71
N ALA A 52 -0.23 -8.22 0.88
CA ALA A 52 -1.37 -7.77 0.08
C ALA A 52 -1.93 -6.41 0.52
N GLY A 53 -2.87 -5.85 -0.26
CA GLY A 53 -3.66 -4.65 0.06
C GLY A 53 -3.02 -3.33 -0.37
N HIS A 54 -3.82 -2.48 -1.00
CA HIS A 54 -3.38 -1.17 -1.52
C HIS A 54 -4.30 -0.02 -1.10
N GLU A 55 -5.47 -0.28 -0.55
CA GLU A 55 -6.35 0.70 0.07
C GLU A 55 -5.95 0.86 1.54
N ILE A 56 -5.17 1.91 1.89
CA ILE A 56 -4.45 1.95 3.16
C ILE A 56 -4.61 3.31 3.83
N ALA A 57 -4.91 3.31 5.13
CA ALA A 57 -4.77 4.49 5.98
C ALA A 57 -4.05 4.16 7.28
N GLY A 58 -3.32 5.15 7.81
CA GLY A 58 -2.50 4.94 8.98
C GLY A 58 -2.00 6.22 9.64
N ILE A 59 -1.05 6.03 10.54
CA ILE A 59 -0.45 7.11 11.32
C ILE A 59 1.07 7.08 11.11
N THR A 60 1.62 8.22 10.74
CA THR A 60 3.08 8.40 10.60
C THR A 60 3.75 8.52 11.98
N PRO A 61 5.09 8.36 12.08
CA PRO A 61 5.82 8.47 13.35
C PRO A 61 5.65 9.84 14.04
N ASN A 62 5.35 10.90 13.28
CA ASN A 62 5.10 12.24 13.82
C ASN A 62 3.61 12.51 14.10
N GLY A 63 2.75 11.48 14.08
CA GLY A 63 1.34 11.56 14.48
C GLY A 63 0.39 12.12 13.42
N LYS A 64 0.80 12.21 12.15
CA LYS A 64 -0.09 12.61 11.07
C LYS A 64 -0.98 11.44 10.66
N HIS A 65 -2.26 11.72 10.44
CA HIS A 65 -3.19 10.80 9.80
C HIS A 65 -2.97 10.84 8.28
N VAL A 66 -2.81 9.71 7.65
CA VAL A 66 -2.52 9.64 6.22
C VAL A 66 -3.34 8.55 5.52
N ALA A 67 -3.73 8.82 4.27
CA ALA A 67 -4.02 7.81 3.27
C ALA A 67 -2.77 7.58 2.44
N ILE A 68 -2.62 6.38 1.88
CA ILE A 68 -1.41 6.01 1.13
C ILE A 68 -1.79 5.77 -0.33
N GLU A 69 -1.14 6.52 -1.24
CA GLU A 69 -1.22 6.26 -2.67
C GLU A 69 -0.41 5.00 -2.99
N PRO A 70 -1.03 4.00 -3.66
CA PRO A 70 -0.36 2.73 -3.88
C PRO A 70 0.64 2.72 -5.04
N ILE A 71 0.70 3.78 -5.86
CA ILE A 71 1.58 3.83 -7.03
C ILE A 71 2.90 4.50 -6.66
N ILE A 72 4.02 3.79 -6.92
CA ILE A 72 5.38 4.32 -6.75
C ILE A 72 6.00 4.46 -8.16
N PRO A 73 5.91 5.64 -8.79
CA PRO A 73 6.43 5.86 -10.14
C PRO A 73 7.94 6.09 -10.13
N CYS A 74 8.58 6.07 -11.30
CA CYS A 74 10.02 6.32 -11.44
C CYS A 74 10.44 7.78 -11.25
N TRP A 75 9.50 8.73 -11.31
CA TRP A 75 9.70 10.19 -11.24
C TRP A 75 10.66 10.80 -12.29
N ASP A 76 11.15 10.00 -13.25
CA ASP A 76 12.18 10.41 -14.22
C ASP A 76 11.71 10.30 -15.69
N CYS A 77 10.60 9.65 -15.99
CA CYS A 77 10.13 9.54 -17.37
C CYS A 77 9.26 10.74 -17.80
N ALA A 78 9.07 10.88 -19.11
CA ALA A 78 8.29 11.97 -19.70
C ALA A 78 6.84 12.04 -19.18
N LEU A 79 6.26 10.92 -18.78
CA LEU A 79 4.91 10.87 -18.19
C LEU A 79 4.93 11.43 -16.76
N CYS A 80 5.88 11.02 -15.94
CA CYS A 80 6.07 11.55 -14.59
C CYS A 80 6.30 13.07 -14.60
N HIS A 81 7.16 13.55 -15.49
CA HIS A 81 7.43 14.98 -15.64
C HIS A 81 6.21 15.82 -16.07
N LYS A 82 5.21 15.19 -16.73
CA LYS A 82 3.94 15.82 -17.10
C LYS A 82 2.87 15.74 -16.02
N GLY A 83 3.12 15.01 -14.93
CA GLY A 83 2.13 14.73 -13.90
C GLY A 83 1.27 13.47 -14.16
N ASP A 84 1.49 12.78 -15.28
CA ASP A 84 0.80 11.55 -15.65
C ASP A 84 1.49 10.32 -15.02
N TYR A 85 1.98 10.44 -13.79
CA TYR A 85 2.79 9.42 -13.11
C TYR A 85 2.03 8.12 -12.85
N HIS A 86 0.70 8.17 -12.74
CA HIS A 86 -0.16 7.01 -12.54
C HIS A 86 -0.13 6.01 -13.72
N ILE A 87 0.36 6.44 -14.88
CA ILE A 87 0.61 5.59 -16.05
C ILE A 87 2.11 5.48 -16.37
N CYS A 88 2.97 5.64 -15.36
CA CYS A 88 4.41 5.46 -15.49
C CYS A 88 4.73 4.08 -16.07
N LYS A 89 5.59 4.06 -17.11
CA LYS A 89 6.01 2.82 -17.80
C LYS A 89 7.36 2.30 -17.34
N ASN A 90 8.08 3.07 -16.53
CA ASN A 90 9.41 2.74 -16.05
C ASN A 90 9.38 2.47 -14.56
N ASN A 91 9.56 1.20 -14.17
CA ASN A 91 9.70 0.77 -12.77
C ASN A 91 8.62 1.34 -11.83
N SER A 92 7.37 1.40 -12.28
CA SER A 92 6.28 1.69 -11.35
C SER A 92 6.02 0.45 -10.49
N GLU A 93 6.05 0.63 -9.18
CA GLU A 93 5.63 -0.39 -8.24
C GLU A 93 4.19 -0.11 -7.80
N GLY A 94 3.42 -1.17 -7.62
CA GLY A 94 2.08 -1.11 -7.04
C GLY A 94 2.10 -1.79 -5.67
N LEU A 95 1.85 -1.02 -4.61
CA LEU A 95 1.74 -1.57 -3.25
C LEU A 95 0.68 -2.67 -3.20
N GLY A 96 0.99 -3.78 -2.56
CA GLY A 96 0.09 -4.93 -2.46
C GLY A 96 -0.04 -5.79 -3.71
N ILE A 97 0.60 -5.39 -4.83
CA ILE A 97 0.54 -6.09 -6.13
C ILE A 97 1.95 -6.52 -6.55
N SER A 98 2.85 -5.58 -6.80
CA SER A 98 4.25 -5.83 -7.20
C SER A 98 5.27 -5.47 -6.12
N SER A 99 4.81 -4.87 -5.03
CA SER A 99 5.59 -4.60 -3.82
C SER A 99 4.72 -4.82 -2.57
N ASN A 100 5.32 -4.74 -1.38
CA ASN A 100 4.58 -4.98 -0.14
C ASN A 100 3.49 -3.92 0.08
N GLY A 101 2.29 -4.39 0.42
CA GLY A 101 1.10 -3.59 0.68
C GLY A 101 0.76 -3.46 2.16
N GLY A 102 -0.48 -3.05 2.41
CA GLY A 102 -0.98 -2.60 3.70
C GLY A 102 -1.77 -3.61 4.53
N MET A 103 -1.95 -4.84 4.10
CA MET A 103 -2.54 -5.86 4.97
C MET A 103 -1.52 -6.38 5.98
N ALA A 104 -0.97 -5.44 6.77
CA ALA A 104 0.02 -5.65 7.81
C ALA A 104 -0.14 -4.63 8.94
N GLU A 105 0.66 -4.76 10.01
CA GLU A 105 0.65 -3.76 11.08
C GLU A 105 1.42 -2.49 10.70
N LYS A 106 2.40 -2.59 9.80
CA LYS A 106 3.24 -1.45 9.35
C LYS A 106 3.59 -1.59 7.88
N ILE A 107 3.76 -0.44 7.22
CA ILE A 107 4.27 -0.34 5.85
C ILE A 107 5.34 0.75 5.78
N LEU A 108 6.36 0.52 4.96
CA LEU A 108 7.39 1.52 4.64
C LEU A 108 7.12 2.03 3.23
N VAL A 109 6.90 3.33 3.09
CA VAL A 109 6.59 3.96 1.80
C VAL A 109 7.36 5.26 1.61
N PRO A 110 7.65 5.67 0.37
CA PRO A 110 8.17 7.00 0.09
C PRO A 110 7.23 8.10 0.59
N GLU A 111 7.79 9.25 1.00
CA GLU A 111 7.00 10.35 1.56
C GLU A 111 5.93 10.87 0.59
N HIS A 112 6.21 10.85 -0.72
CA HIS A 112 5.26 11.30 -1.73
C HIS A 112 3.99 10.42 -1.86
N CYS A 113 4.00 9.21 -1.32
CA CYS A 113 2.81 8.35 -1.25
C CYS A 113 1.87 8.76 -0.11
N LEU A 114 2.25 9.71 0.75
CA LEU A 114 1.49 10.07 1.93
C LEU A 114 0.60 11.29 1.67
N PHE A 115 -0.71 11.09 1.73
CA PHE A 115 -1.71 12.14 1.69
C PHE A 115 -2.25 12.40 3.09
N GLU A 116 -1.94 13.58 3.64
CA GLU A 116 -2.39 13.96 4.99
C GLU A 116 -3.90 14.12 5.01
N LEU A 117 -4.55 13.44 5.95
CA LEU A 117 -5.99 13.51 6.18
C LEU A 117 -6.29 14.52 7.29
N ASP A 118 -7.41 15.27 7.14
CA ASP A 118 -7.95 16.06 8.26
C ASP A 118 -8.22 15.13 9.45
N LYS A 119 -7.83 15.55 10.66
CA LYS A 119 -8.04 14.79 11.89
C LYS A 119 -9.51 14.47 12.21
N LYS A 120 -10.44 15.15 11.54
CA LYS A 120 -11.88 14.84 11.61
C LYS A 120 -12.25 13.59 10.83
N VAL A 121 -11.42 13.18 9.86
CA VAL A 121 -11.61 11.94 9.11
C VAL A 121 -11.21 10.76 9.99
N SER A 122 -12.16 9.88 10.27
CA SER A 122 -11.85 8.64 10.96
C SER A 122 -10.92 7.78 10.09
N LEU A 123 -9.79 7.36 10.65
CA LEU A 123 -8.84 6.50 9.93
C LEU A 123 -9.44 5.15 9.51
N GLN A 124 -10.54 4.72 10.13
CA GLN A 124 -11.27 3.53 9.67
C GLN A 124 -11.86 3.69 8.27
N TYR A 125 -12.13 4.94 7.85
CA TYR A 125 -12.64 5.27 6.52
C TYR A 125 -11.58 5.91 5.62
N GLY A 126 -10.40 6.23 6.16
CA GLY A 126 -9.30 6.84 5.40
C GLY A 126 -8.82 5.98 4.23
N LEU A 127 -8.99 4.66 4.32
CA LEU A 127 -8.68 3.72 3.24
C LEU A 127 -9.49 3.98 1.97
N LEU A 128 -10.71 4.55 2.08
CA LEU A 128 -11.59 4.83 0.93
C LEU A 128 -11.08 5.98 0.05
N VAL A 129 -10.09 6.74 0.51
CA VAL A 129 -9.51 7.85 -0.27
C VAL A 129 -8.80 7.34 -1.52
N GLU A 130 -8.25 6.13 -1.49
CA GLU A 130 -7.60 5.53 -2.65
C GLU A 130 -8.61 5.26 -3.78
N THR A 131 -9.84 4.89 -3.45
CA THR A 131 -10.88 4.54 -4.42
C THR A 131 -11.64 5.75 -4.98
N LEU A 132 -11.44 6.96 -4.47
CA LEU A 132 -12.12 8.19 -4.88
C LEU A 132 -11.33 8.96 -5.95
#